data_fdde8dd4dad461d0643ac17ec2908752
#
_entry.id   fdde8dd4dad461d0643ac17ec2908752
#
_cell.length_a   1.000
_cell.length_b   1.000
_cell.length_c   1.000
_cell.angle_alpha   90.00
_cell.angle_beta   90.00
_cell.angle_gamma   90.00
#
_symmetry.space_group_name_H-M   'P 1'
#
loop_
_entity.id
_entity.type
_entity.pdbx_description
1 polymer ?
#
loop_
_entity_poly.entity_id
_entity_poly.type
_entity_poly.pdbx_seq_one_letter_code
_entity_poly.pdbx_strand_id
1 'polypeptide(L)'
;MRHILTVDDSTSVRQMVSFTLRAAGYEVTEAIDGKDGLAKVDGRKFDLIITDLNMPNVDGIQLITTVRKMPGYSFVPILMLSTESQAEKKDAGRKAGATGWIVKPFNADQLVAVVQKLVK
;
A
#
# COMPACT_ATOMS: atom_id res chain seq x y z
N MET A 1 -11.65 12.58 -7.73
CA MET A 1 -11.53 11.12 -7.50
C MET A 1 -10.26 10.84 -6.73
N ARG A 2 -10.34 9.99 -5.72
CA ARG A 2 -9.16 9.64 -4.92
C ARG A 2 -8.25 8.70 -5.70
N HIS A 3 -6.97 8.92 -5.66
CA HIS A 3 -5.99 8.15 -6.41
C HIS A 3 -5.15 7.30 -5.46
N ILE A 4 -5.15 5.99 -5.70
CA ILE A 4 -4.48 5.01 -4.86
C ILE A 4 -3.35 4.35 -5.64
N LEU A 5 -2.18 4.21 -5.01
CA LEU A 5 -1.08 3.42 -5.53
C LEU A 5 -1.08 2.06 -4.83
N THR A 6 -1.10 0.97 -5.59
CA THR A 6 -0.93 -0.37 -5.03
C THR A 6 0.38 -0.97 -5.52
N VAL A 7 1.18 -1.45 -4.57
CA VAL A 7 2.53 -2.00 -4.82
C VAL A 7 2.54 -3.45 -4.35
N ASP A 8 2.72 -4.38 -5.27
CA ASP A 8 2.76 -5.80 -4.95
C ASP A 8 3.46 -6.55 -6.08
N ASP A 9 4.38 -7.44 -5.74
CA ASP A 9 5.06 -8.27 -6.74
C ASP A 9 4.22 -9.47 -7.19
N SER A 10 3.13 -9.76 -6.47
CA SER A 10 2.18 -10.79 -6.88
C SER A 10 1.17 -10.19 -7.85
N THR A 11 1.19 -10.64 -9.11
CA THR A 11 0.27 -10.16 -10.14
C THR A 11 -1.18 -10.39 -9.74
N SER A 12 -1.51 -11.56 -9.19
CA SER A 12 -2.89 -11.89 -8.83
C SER A 12 -3.41 -11.02 -7.69
N VAL A 13 -2.60 -10.79 -6.65
CA VAL A 13 -3.00 -9.92 -5.53
C VAL A 13 -3.14 -8.48 -6.01
N ARG A 14 -2.18 -7.99 -6.79
CA ARG A 14 -2.21 -6.62 -7.31
C ARG A 14 -3.45 -6.39 -8.17
N GLN A 15 -3.78 -7.32 -9.05
CA GLN A 15 -4.95 -7.20 -9.91
C GLN A 15 -6.25 -7.26 -9.11
N MET A 16 -6.33 -8.11 -8.10
CA MET A 16 -7.51 -8.21 -7.25
C MET A 16 -7.75 -6.91 -6.48
N VAL A 17 -6.68 -6.34 -5.91
CA VAL A 17 -6.76 -5.07 -5.20
C VAL A 17 -7.21 -3.95 -6.13
N SER A 18 -6.60 -3.87 -7.31
CA SER A 18 -6.94 -2.84 -8.31
C SER A 18 -8.39 -2.95 -8.77
N PHE A 19 -8.83 -4.16 -9.10
CA PHE A 19 -10.20 -4.39 -9.55
C PHE A 19 -11.20 -3.98 -8.46
N THR A 20 -10.94 -4.42 -7.23
CA THR A 20 -11.82 -4.13 -6.10
C THR A 20 -11.96 -2.63 -5.86
N LEU A 21 -10.85 -1.92 -5.87
CA LEU A 21 -10.86 -0.48 -5.56
C LEU A 21 -11.42 0.35 -6.72
N ARG A 22 -11.15 -0.03 -7.97
CA ARG A 22 -11.75 0.64 -9.12
C ARG A 22 -13.27 0.48 -9.11
N ALA A 23 -13.77 -0.71 -8.76
CA ALA A 23 -15.19 -0.96 -8.63
C ALA A 23 -15.81 -0.11 -7.51
N ALA A 24 -15.05 0.25 -6.51
CA ALA A 24 -15.50 1.10 -5.39
C ALA A 24 -15.41 2.60 -5.71
N GLY A 25 -14.96 2.97 -6.91
CA GLY A 25 -14.92 4.36 -7.34
C GLY A 25 -13.58 5.06 -7.21
N TYR A 26 -12.51 4.32 -6.91
CA TYR A 26 -11.18 4.91 -6.79
C TYR A 26 -10.41 4.78 -8.11
N GLU A 27 -9.49 5.72 -8.34
CA GLU A 27 -8.52 5.63 -9.40
C GLU A 27 -7.30 4.90 -8.85
N VAL A 28 -6.75 3.93 -9.60
CA VAL A 28 -5.68 3.07 -9.10
C VAL A 28 -4.52 3.03 -10.08
N THR A 29 -3.32 3.23 -9.57
CA THR A 29 -2.06 2.99 -10.28
C THR A 29 -1.40 1.77 -9.66
N GLU A 30 -0.85 0.89 -10.48
CA GLU A 30 -0.19 -0.33 -10.03
C GLU A 30 1.32 -0.23 -10.17
N ALA A 31 2.03 -0.76 -9.17
CA ALA A 31 3.48 -0.92 -9.22
C ALA A 31 3.83 -2.39 -8.97
N ILE A 32 4.79 -2.92 -9.69
CA ILE A 32 5.11 -4.35 -9.66
C ILE A 32 6.04 -4.74 -8.50
N ASP A 33 6.72 -3.77 -7.91
CA ASP A 33 7.59 -3.99 -6.75
C ASP A 33 7.87 -2.65 -6.06
N GLY A 34 8.68 -2.70 -5.00
CA GLY A 34 9.00 -1.50 -4.23
C GLY A 34 9.78 -0.46 -5.02
N LYS A 35 10.69 -0.89 -5.87
CA LYS A 35 11.47 0.03 -6.72
C LYS A 35 10.56 0.76 -7.71
N ASP A 36 9.66 0.03 -8.35
CA ASP A 36 8.67 0.60 -9.26
C ASP A 36 7.72 1.54 -8.50
N GLY A 37 7.36 1.17 -7.28
CA GLY A 37 6.53 2.01 -6.42
C GLY A 37 7.18 3.36 -6.13
N LEU A 38 8.45 3.35 -5.78
CA LEU A 38 9.20 4.58 -5.51
C LEU A 38 9.27 5.47 -6.76
N ALA A 39 9.48 4.86 -7.92
CA ALA A 39 9.51 5.61 -9.17
C ALA A 39 8.16 6.27 -9.47
N LYS A 40 7.06 5.60 -9.16
CA LYS A 40 5.73 6.12 -9.42
C LYS A 40 5.28 7.20 -8.44
N VAL A 41 5.81 7.16 -7.22
CA VAL A 41 5.53 8.20 -6.22
C VAL A 41 6.21 9.52 -6.58
N ASP A 42 7.38 9.44 -7.21
CA ASP A 42 8.17 10.62 -7.55
C ASP A 42 7.41 11.55 -8.51
N GLY A 43 7.19 12.79 -8.08
CA GLY A 43 6.51 13.80 -8.88
C GLY A 43 5.00 13.60 -9.02
N ARG A 44 4.41 12.64 -8.34
CA ARG A 44 2.98 12.36 -8.37
C ARG A 44 2.36 12.53 -7.00
N LYS A 45 1.03 12.57 -6.98
CA LYS A 45 0.28 12.71 -5.73
C LYS A 45 -0.74 11.58 -5.60
N PHE A 46 -0.59 10.79 -4.54
CA PHE A 46 -1.54 9.74 -4.21
C PHE A 46 -2.19 10.05 -2.88
N ASP A 47 -3.46 9.65 -2.75
CA ASP A 47 -4.22 9.83 -1.51
C ASP A 47 -4.02 8.67 -0.55
N LEU A 48 -3.58 7.52 -1.06
CA LEU A 48 -3.31 6.33 -0.28
C LEU A 48 -2.28 5.49 -1.01
N ILE A 49 -1.38 4.86 -0.26
CA ILE A 49 -0.45 3.87 -0.79
C ILE A 49 -0.75 2.54 -0.11
N ILE A 50 -0.95 1.48 -0.90
CA ILE A 50 -1.10 0.13 -0.39
C ILE A 50 0.13 -0.64 -0.84
N THR A 51 0.84 -1.26 0.09
CA THR A 51 2.05 -2.01 -0.24
C THR A 51 2.08 -3.36 0.45
N ASP A 52 2.55 -4.37 -0.28
CA ASP A 52 2.90 -5.65 0.31
C ASP A 52 4.16 -5.48 1.17
N LEU A 53 4.30 -6.32 2.18
CA LEU A 53 5.48 -6.29 3.06
C LEU A 53 6.69 -6.93 2.40
N ASN A 54 6.52 -8.13 1.84
CA ASN A 54 7.62 -8.90 1.25
C ASN A 54 7.69 -8.70 -0.25
N MET A 55 8.71 -7.99 -0.69
CA MET A 55 9.00 -7.78 -2.11
C MET A 55 10.51 -7.84 -2.32
N PRO A 56 10.96 -8.26 -3.51
CA PRO A 56 12.40 -8.29 -3.77
C PRO A 56 13.00 -6.88 -3.82
N ASN A 57 14.24 -6.76 -3.40
CA ASN A 57 15.08 -5.55 -3.41
C ASN A 57 14.62 -4.48 -2.42
N VAL A 58 13.40 -3.96 -2.57
CA VAL A 58 12.84 -2.95 -1.66
C VAL A 58 11.57 -3.53 -1.06
N ASP A 59 11.61 -3.88 0.23
CA ASP A 59 10.41 -4.39 0.91
C ASP A 59 9.47 -3.25 1.34
N GLY A 60 8.31 -3.61 1.89
CA GLY A 60 7.30 -2.63 2.27
C GLY A 60 7.78 -1.65 3.34
N ILE A 61 8.59 -2.10 4.28
CA ILE A 61 9.12 -1.24 5.34
C ILE A 61 10.10 -0.24 4.77
N GLN A 62 10.99 -0.68 3.88
CA GLN A 62 11.94 0.20 3.20
C GLN A 62 11.20 1.22 2.31
N LEU A 63 10.15 0.77 1.62
CA LEU A 63 9.32 1.64 0.80
C LEU A 63 8.70 2.76 1.65
N ILE A 64 8.07 2.40 2.76
CA ILE A 64 7.43 3.36 3.66
C ILE A 64 8.45 4.37 4.20
N THR A 65 9.59 3.86 4.67
CA THR A 65 10.64 4.71 5.22
C THR A 65 11.10 5.76 4.20
N THR A 66 11.28 5.34 2.96
CA THR A 66 11.73 6.23 1.89
C THR A 66 10.63 7.23 1.50
N VAL A 67 9.39 6.75 1.35
CA VAL A 67 8.26 7.60 0.97
C VAL A 67 8.00 8.70 2.00
N ARG A 68 8.13 8.38 3.29
CA ARG A 68 7.89 9.36 4.36
C ARG A 68 8.85 10.54 4.32
N LYS A 69 10.01 10.38 3.69
CA LYS A 69 10.98 11.45 3.53
C LYS A 69 10.73 12.30 2.29
N MET A 70 9.83 11.87 1.41
CA MET A 70 9.52 12.60 0.19
C MET A 70 8.59 13.78 0.46
N PRO A 71 8.75 14.90 -0.26
CA PRO A 71 7.86 16.05 -0.10
C PRO A 71 6.40 15.70 -0.37
N GLY A 72 5.52 16.08 0.55
CA GLY A 72 4.09 15.82 0.44
C GLY A 72 3.63 14.46 0.93
N TYR A 73 4.55 13.60 1.40
CA TYR A 73 4.21 12.23 1.82
C TYR A 73 4.37 11.95 3.30
N SER A 74 4.60 12.97 4.12
CA SER A 74 4.77 12.77 5.56
C SER A 74 3.52 12.23 6.24
N PHE A 75 2.34 12.55 5.72
CA PHE A 75 1.05 12.20 6.34
C PHE A 75 0.10 11.42 5.45
N VAL A 76 0.51 11.05 4.23
CA VAL A 76 -0.34 10.24 3.35
C VAL A 76 -0.56 8.87 3.98
N PRO A 77 -1.81 8.38 4.07
CA PRO A 77 -2.04 7.05 4.63
C PRO A 77 -1.32 5.97 3.82
N ILE A 78 -0.70 5.03 4.54
CA ILE A 78 -0.05 3.88 3.91
C ILE A 78 -0.58 2.62 4.58
N LEU A 79 -1.16 1.73 3.78
CA LEU A 79 -1.73 0.47 4.22
C LEU A 79 -0.78 -0.66 3.86
N MET A 80 -0.39 -1.46 4.85
CA MET A 80 0.51 -2.60 4.67
C MET A 80 -0.30 -3.89 4.54
N LEU A 81 0.06 -4.73 3.58
CA LEU A 81 -0.49 -6.08 3.43
C LEU A 81 0.58 -7.09 3.79
N SER A 82 0.26 -8.09 4.61
CA SER A 82 1.21 -9.11 5.02
C SER A 82 0.51 -10.43 5.31
N THR A 83 1.30 -11.51 5.40
CA THR A 83 0.78 -12.79 5.87
C THR A 83 0.78 -12.78 7.40
N GLU A 84 -0.01 -13.69 7.98
CA GLU A 84 -0.10 -13.83 9.44
C GLU A 84 1.26 -14.17 10.06
N SER A 85 2.07 -14.96 9.38
CA SER A 85 3.39 -15.35 9.85
C SER A 85 4.36 -14.17 10.02
N GLN A 86 4.00 -13.00 9.49
CA GLN A 86 4.84 -11.79 9.55
C GLN A 86 4.37 -10.80 10.61
N ALA A 87 3.52 -11.25 11.52
CA ALA A 87 2.93 -10.36 12.54
C ALA A 87 3.99 -9.64 13.39
N GLU A 88 5.13 -10.26 13.64
CA GLU A 88 6.22 -9.64 14.39
C GLU A 88 6.78 -8.39 13.71
N LYS A 89 6.63 -8.29 12.39
CA LYS A 89 7.09 -7.12 11.62
C LYS A 89 6.10 -5.96 11.64
N LYS A 90 4.93 -6.17 12.19
CA LYS A 90 3.90 -5.14 12.27
C LYS A 90 4.39 -3.92 13.06
N ASP A 91 5.11 -4.15 14.12
CA ASP A 91 5.66 -3.08 14.95
C ASP A 91 6.70 -2.27 14.18
N ALA A 92 7.60 -2.96 13.45
CA ALA A 92 8.59 -2.30 12.62
C ALA A 92 7.92 -1.48 11.50
N GLY A 93 6.86 -2.00 10.90
CA GLY A 93 6.09 -1.29 9.89
C GLY A 93 5.44 -0.03 10.44
N ARG A 94 4.87 -0.12 11.63
CA ARG A 94 4.26 1.02 12.30
C ARG A 94 5.30 2.10 12.61
N LYS A 95 6.47 1.70 13.10
CA LYS A 95 7.57 2.62 13.39
C LYS A 95 8.09 3.30 12.13
N ALA A 96 8.06 2.60 10.99
CA ALA A 96 8.43 3.17 9.70
C ALA A 96 7.39 4.17 9.20
N GLY A 97 6.17 4.10 9.69
CA GLY A 97 5.12 5.06 9.35
C GLY A 97 3.87 4.47 8.69
N ALA A 98 3.67 3.15 8.77
CA ALA A 98 2.44 2.53 8.25
C ALA A 98 1.23 3.02 9.06
N THR A 99 0.15 3.35 8.34
CA THR A 99 -1.08 3.85 8.95
C THR A 99 -2.01 2.71 9.33
N GLY A 100 -2.06 1.66 8.51
CA GLY A 100 -2.92 0.53 8.73
C GLY A 100 -2.26 -0.77 8.29
N TRP A 101 -2.90 -1.88 8.63
CA TRP A 101 -2.36 -3.21 8.37
C TRP A 101 -3.50 -4.19 8.10
N ILE A 102 -3.39 -4.96 7.01
CA ILE A 102 -4.33 -6.04 6.71
C ILE A 102 -3.54 -7.34 6.55
N VAL A 103 -4.01 -8.41 7.17
CA VAL A 103 -3.40 -9.73 7.09
C VAL A 103 -4.03 -10.52 5.94
N LYS A 104 -3.21 -11.13 5.10
CA LYS A 104 -3.66 -12.02 4.02
C LYS A 104 -3.99 -13.40 4.59
N PRO A 105 -4.99 -14.09 4.06
CA PRO A 105 -5.91 -13.65 3.02
C PRO A 105 -6.99 -12.72 3.55
N PHE A 106 -7.43 -11.79 2.72
CA PHE A 106 -8.50 -10.88 3.05
C PHE A 106 -9.52 -10.88 1.89
N ASN A 107 -10.75 -10.42 2.18
CA ASN A 107 -11.79 -10.33 1.16
C ASN A 107 -11.97 -8.89 0.68
N ALA A 108 -12.71 -8.72 -0.42
CA ALA A 108 -12.95 -7.42 -1.04
C ALA A 108 -13.61 -6.43 -0.08
N ASP A 109 -14.62 -6.89 0.68
CA ASP A 109 -15.35 -6.03 1.61
C ASP A 109 -14.44 -5.49 2.71
N GLN A 110 -13.56 -6.33 3.23
CA GLN A 110 -12.60 -5.94 4.26
C GLN A 110 -11.66 -4.86 3.73
N LEU A 111 -11.14 -5.07 2.52
CA LEU A 111 -10.23 -4.11 1.88
C LEU A 111 -10.91 -2.76 1.69
N VAL A 112 -12.11 -2.75 1.12
CA VAL A 112 -12.86 -1.52 0.86
C VAL A 112 -13.16 -0.79 2.17
N ALA A 113 -13.57 -1.51 3.22
CA ALA A 113 -13.89 -0.90 4.51
C ALA A 113 -12.68 -0.18 5.10
N VAL A 114 -11.49 -0.80 5.05
CA VAL A 114 -10.27 -0.19 5.58
C VAL A 114 -9.87 1.02 4.74
N VAL A 115 -9.93 0.89 3.41
CA VAL A 115 -9.58 2.00 2.51
C VAL A 115 -10.50 3.19 2.74
N GLN A 116 -11.80 2.97 2.90
CA GLN A 116 -12.76 4.05 3.17
C GLN A 116 -12.46 4.77 4.48
N LYS A 117 -11.94 4.08 5.47
CA LYS A 117 -11.51 4.68 6.73
C LYS A 117 -10.29 5.58 6.56
N LEU A 118 -9.34 5.17 5.74
CA LEU A 118 -8.07 5.87 5.57
C LEU A 118 -8.16 7.02 4.58
N VAL A 119 -9.00 6.88 3.56
CA VAL A 119 -9.16 7.89 2.50
C VAL A 119 -10.49 8.59 2.70
N LYS A 120 -10.45 9.80 3.19
CA LYS A 120 -11.66 10.58 3.46
C LYS A 120 -11.85 11.72 2.49
#